data_f2cbe2f392201ab6c81e0ef3d088c47a
#
_entry.id   f2cbe2f392201ab6c81e0ef3d088c47a
#
_cell.length_a   1.000
_cell.length_b   1.000
_cell.length_c   1.000
_cell.angle_alpha   90.00
_cell.angle_beta   90.00
_cell.angle_gamma   90.00
#
_symmetry.space_group_name_H-M   'P 1'
#
loop_
_entity.id
_entity.type
_entity.pdbx_description
1 polymer ?
#
loop_
_entity_poly.entity_id
_entity_poly.type
_entity_poly.pdbx_seq_one_letter_code
_entity_poly.pdbx_strand_id
1 'polypeptide(L)'
;MALPWLESVAAFAKGEAAAEAPVRLACLFAGNGFHGREWSATGKGRNLELGRVLEPLAGLKEKFLFIRGLYNAEALKGNIHSSQTGNLLSGAPLSSAGEIRSGTSMDQVVAQRIGRQTKIPSLVLGCEASNSSVHREYSMLYSSHISWSSPTTPTPLELYPALAFDRLFKDSLNTGDKSVLDLVLSQAKSLVRRVSRSDERKIDEYMDSVREVENRIGSAGKDERLEGWRPTLEKPNLPRPADEMPQNVKEHMKLMCDILVLGFQTDTTRVSTLKLNNDHSAMRFPHLGVDYMIHHLLSHSDTEDWLKVNRFFVENLAYIAERLDKIQEGERTLLDNSMLLFCSSMLTGNHNASELPVVIMGRAGGKLESGRVLDYRGKPNRKMCSMYLSMMDKLGVRLESFGDSSERLAGL
;
A
#
# COMPACT_ATOMS: atom_id res chain seq x y z
N MET A 1 -20.98 -0.87 11.19
CA MET A 1 -21.27 0.33 10.38
C MET A 1 -19.96 0.91 9.91
N ALA A 2 -19.70 0.98 8.60
CA ALA A 2 -18.48 1.52 8.04
C ALA A 2 -18.72 3.00 7.65
N LEU A 3 -18.52 3.91 8.59
CA LEU A 3 -18.67 5.34 8.40
C LEU A 3 -17.32 6.04 8.60
N PRO A 4 -17.09 7.21 7.98
CA PRO A 4 -15.89 8.00 8.21
C PRO A 4 -15.78 8.41 9.69
N TRP A 5 -14.58 8.78 10.12
CA TRP A 5 -14.37 9.37 11.44
C TRP A 5 -15.25 10.61 11.61
N LEU A 6 -16.12 10.58 12.62
CA LEU A 6 -17.07 11.65 12.93
C LEU A 6 -16.70 12.27 14.27
N GLU A 7 -16.23 13.50 14.26
CA GLU A 7 -15.77 14.22 15.45
C GLU A 7 -16.89 14.44 16.48
N SER A 8 -18.10 14.73 16.02
CA SER A 8 -19.25 14.96 16.87
C SER A 8 -19.77 13.71 17.59
N VAL A 9 -19.53 12.51 17.05
CA VAL A 9 -19.96 11.26 17.69
C VAL A 9 -19.10 10.94 18.91
N ALA A 10 -17.82 11.25 18.88
CA ALA A 10 -16.92 11.08 20.03
C ALA A 10 -17.30 12.02 21.19
N ALA A 11 -17.73 13.26 20.90
CA ALA A 11 -18.14 14.26 21.88
C ALA A 11 -19.42 13.88 22.64
N PHE A 12 -20.36 13.16 22.00
CA PHE A 12 -21.59 12.68 22.65
C PHE A 12 -21.36 11.50 23.60
N ALA A 13 -20.21 10.85 23.50
CA ALA A 13 -19.98 9.61 24.24
C ALA A 13 -19.50 9.81 25.68
N LYS A 14 -19.08 11.00 26.16
CA LYS A 14 -18.70 11.19 27.60
C LYS A 14 -18.14 12.55 28.05
N GLY A 15 -18.24 13.66 27.35
CA GLY A 15 -17.63 14.92 27.87
C GLY A 15 -16.11 14.90 28.06
N GLU A 16 -15.43 13.90 27.43
CA GLU A 16 -13.98 13.80 27.34
C GLU A 16 -13.49 14.56 26.11
N ALA A 17 -12.29 15.12 26.18
CA ALA A 17 -11.64 15.78 25.06
C ALA A 17 -11.73 14.87 23.81
N ALA A 18 -12.02 15.47 22.64
CA ALA A 18 -12.16 14.73 21.39
C ALA A 18 -10.96 13.81 21.21
N ALA A 19 -11.22 12.51 21.04
CA ALA A 19 -10.15 11.51 20.89
C ALA A 19 -9.28 11.87 19.67
N GLU A 20 -7.95 11.75 19.80
CA GLU A 20 -7.04 11.98 18.68
C GLU A 20 -7.41 11.05 17.51
N ALA A 21 -7.39 11.60 16.29
CA ALA A 21 -7.58 10.81 15.09
C ALA A 21 -6.52 9.71 15.00
N PRO A 22 -6.91 8.47 14.62
CA PRO A 22 -5.98 7.35 14.57
C PRO A 22 -4.93 7.52 13.47
N VAL A 23 -3.72 7.05 13.74
CA VAL A 23 -2.67 6.98 12.71
C VAL A 23 -2.87 5.71 11.88
N ARG A 24 -2.76 5.85 10.56
CA ARG A 24 -2.91 4.75 9.60
C ARG A 24 -1.60 4.43 8.90
N LEU A 25 -1.41 3.18 8.55
CA LEU A 25 -0.24 2.67 7.84
C LEU A 25 -0.64 2.03 6.52
N ALA A 26 -0.05 2.47 5.41
CA ALA A 26 -0.07 1.71 4.17
C ALA A 26 1.35 1.40 3.70
N CYS A 27 1.57 0.14 3.27
CA CYS A 27 2.80 -0.30 2.63
C CYS A 27 2.52 -0.57 1.16
N LEU A 28 3.08 0.25 0.27
CA LEU A 28 2.95 0.11 -1.18
C LEU A 28 4.27 -0.42 -1.75
N PHE A 29 4.16 -1.35 -2.68
CA PHE A 29 5.32 -2.00 -3.30
C PHE A 29 5.21 -1.98 -4.82
N ALA A 30 6.30 -1.59 -5.48
CA ALA A 30 6.52 -1.80 -6.90
C ALA A 30 7.82 -2.60 -7.09
N GLY A 31 7.74 -3.75 -7.77
CA GLY A 31 8.88 -4.63 -8.03
C GLY A 31 9.84 -4.09 -9.09
N ASN A 32 11.01 -4.71 -9.18
CA ASN A 32 12.06 -4.44 -10.18
C ASN A 32 12.82 -3.12 -10.02
N GLY A 33 12.70 -2.43 -8.87
CA GLY A 33 13.40 -1.17 -8.65
C GLY A 33 12.87 -0.02 -9.49
N PHE A 34 13.70 0.99 -9.66
CA PHE A 34 13.37 2.21 -10.40
C PHE A 34 14.50 2.64 -11.33
N HIS A 35 14.23 3.60 -12.20
CA HIS A 35 15.20 4.23 -13.07
C HIS A 35 16.28 4.93 -12.24
N GLY A 36 17.54 4.45 -12.30
CA GLY A 36 18.58 4.77 -11.33
C GLY A 36 18.95 6.25 -11.24
N ARG A 37 18.89 6.96 -12.36
CA ARG A 37 19.23 8.41 -12.39
C ARG A 37 18.06 9.29 -12.00
N GLU A 38 16.85 8.85 -12.25
CA GLU A 38 15.63 9.66 -12.12
C GLU A 38 14.88 9.41 -10.79
N TRP A 39 15.28 8.38 -10.02
CA TRP A 39 14.84 8.18 -8.64
C TRP A 39 15.70 9.03 -7.71
N SER A 40 15.37 10.29 -7.58
CA SER A 40 16.17 11.25 -6.79
C SER A 40 15.32 12.35 -6.20
N ALA A 41 15.73 12.88 -5.05
CA ALA A 41 15.21 14.11 -4.48
C ALA A 41 16.32 14.84 -3.73
N THR A 42 16.30 16.17 -3.77
CA THR A 42 17.22 17.06 -3.05
C THR A 42 16.48 18.26 -2.47
N GLY A 43 17.08 18.95 -1.52
CA GLY A 43 16.47 20.13 -0.90
C GLY A 43 15.52 19.83 0.27
N LYS A 44 14.73 20.84 0.66
CA LYS A 44 13.79 20.78 1.79
C LYS A 44 12.59 21.70 1.54
N GLY A 45 11.40 21.30 2.04
CA GLY A 45 10.15 22.06 1.94
C GLY A 45 9.77 22.36 0.49
N ARG A 46 9.41 23.58 0.20
CA ARG A 46 9.05 24.03 -1.17
C ARG A 46 10.20 23.98 -2.16
N ASN A 47 11.44 23.99 -1.67
CA ASN A 47 12.66 23.90 -2.47
C ASN A 47 13.10 22.45 -2.72
N LEU A 48 12.24 21.46 -2.41
CA LEU A 48 12.48 20.08 -2.84
C LEU A 48 12.46 19.99 -4.36
N GLU A 49 13.53 19.46 -4.91
CA GLU A 49 13.67 19.12 -6.32
C GLU A 49 13.50 17.61 -6.46
N LEU A 50 12.61 17.19 -7.32
CA LEU A 50 12.27 15.77 -7.53
C LEU A 50 12.77 15.34 -8.91
N GLY A 51 13.43 14.20 -8.97
CA GLY A 51 13.73 13.54 -10.23
C GLY A 51 12.45 13.13 -10.96
N ARG A 52 12.56 12.86 -12.26
CA ARG A 52 11.42 12.63 -13.17
C ARG A 52 10.49 11.49 -12.71
N VAL A 53 11.01 10.47 -12.04
CA VAL A 53 10.18 9.37 -11.47
C VAL A 53 9.25 9.90 -10.38
N LEU A 54 9.71 10.83 -9.54
CA LEU A 54 8.98 11.33 -8.37
C LEU A 54 8.14 12.59 -8.67
N GLU A 55 8.22 13.12 -9.88
CA GLU A 55 7.51 14.33 -10.30
C GLU A 55 5.98 14.29 -10.06
N PRO A 56 5.27 13.13 -10.17
CA PRO A 56 3.85 13.06 -9.81
C PRO A 56 3.53 13.49 -8.38
N LEU A 57 4.51 13.49 -7.46
CA LEU A 57 4.36 13.93 -6.07
C LEU A 57 4.64 15.43 -5.86
N ALA A 58 4.89 16.19 -6.92
CA ALA A 58 5.30 17.60 -6.83
C ALA A 58 4.29 18.49 -6.09
N GLY A 59 2.98 18.18 -6.16
CA GLY A 59 1.92 18.89 -5.45
C GLY A 59 1.92 18.65 -3.94
N LEU A 60 2.60 17.61 -3.47
CA LEU A 60 2.57 17.15 -2.06
C LEU A 60 3.96 17.19 -1.40
N LYS A 61 4.86 18.03 -1.88
CA LYS A 61 6.26 18.13 -1.39
C LYS A 61 6.36 18.31 0.14
N GLU A 62 5.45 19.05 0.75
CA GLU A 62 5.46 19.29 2.19
C GLU A 62 5.06 18.06 3.02
N LYS A 63 4.40 17.07 2.39
CA LYS A 63 3.98 15.80 3.01
C LYS A 63 4.80 14.60 2.53
N PHE A 64 5.90 14.88 1.84
CA PHE A 64 6.80 13.92 1.22
C PHE A 64 8.08 13.79 2.03
N LEU A 65 8.52 12.58 2.28
CA LEU A 65 9.81 12.25 2.89
C LEU A 65 10.56 11.27 2.00
N PHE A 66 11.69 11.71 1.45
CA PHE A 66 12.58 10.85 0.68
C PHE A 66 13.69 10.32 1.58
N ILE A 67 13.87 9.00 1.58
CA ILE A 67 14.89 8.33 2.39
C ILE A 67 15.81 7.55 1.46
N ARG A 68 17.10 7.78 1.58
CA ARG A 68 18.12 7.10 0.79
C ARG A 68 19.18 6.45 1.66
N GLY A 69 19.83 5.45 1.11
CA GLY A 69 20.92 4.74 1.76
C GLY A 69 20.46 3.57 2.64
N LEU A 70 19.14 3.32 2.78
CA LEU A 70 18.67 2.16 3.55
C LEU A 70 18.81 0.85 2.77
N TYR A 71 18.98 -0.25 3.49
CA TYR A 71 19.06 -1.60 2.93
C TYR A 71 18.49 -2.65 3.89
N ASN A 72 18.24 -3.85 3.36
CA ASN A 72 17.89 -5.03 4.10
C ASN A 72 19.06 -6.02 4.05
N ALA A 73 19.73 -6.26 5.19
CA ALA A 73 20.95 -7.07 5.24
C ALA A 73 20.69 -8.54 4.86
N GLU A 74 19.53 -9.09 5.24
CA GLU A 74 19.17 -10.48 4.94
C GLU A 74 18.85 -10.68 3.46
N ALA A 75 18.34 -9.65 2.77
CA ALA A 75 18.08 -9.70 1.33
C ALA A 75 19.34 -9.89 0.48
N LEU A 76 20.52 -9.52 1.01
CA LEU A 76 21.80 -9.67 0.31
C LEU A 76 22.36 -11.11 0.35
N LYS A 77 21.77 -12.01 1.13
CA LYS A 77 22.31 -13.35 1.40
C LYS A 77 21.72 -14.46 0.53
N GLY A 78 20.64 -14.19 -0.20
CA GLY A 78 19.91 -15.21 -0.92
C GLY A 78 19.80 -14.95 -2.42
N ASN A 79 18.80 -15.58 -3.06
CA ASN A 79 18.50 -15.33 -4.45
C ASN A 79 17.90 -13.94 -4.64
N ILE A 80 18.36 -13.24 -5.66
CA ILE A 80 18.03 -11.84 -5.95
C ILE A 80 16.51 -11.57 -5.93
N HIS A 81 15.73 -12.33 -6.68
CA HIS A 81 14.29 -12.06 -6.83
C HIS A 81 13.44 -12.61 -5.68
N SER A 82 13.85 -13.70 -5.08
CA SER A 82 13.10 -14.31 -3.98
C SER A 82 13.44 -13.65 -2.65
N SER A 83 14.73 -13.60 -2.30
CA SER A 83 15.14 -13.15 -0.97
C SER A 83 15.08 -11.63 -0.79
N GLN A 84 15.08 -10.85 -1.85
CA GLN A 84 14.98 -9.39 -1.71
C GLN A 84 13.54 -8.92 -1.45
N THR A 85 12.54 -9.61 -1.99
CA THR A 85 11.12 -9.24 -1.83
C THR A 85 10.49 -9.90 -0.62
N GLY A 86 10.69 -11.20 -0.44
CA GLY A 86 9.99 -11.99 0.58
C GLY A 86 10.25 -11.57 2.01
N ASN A 87 11.39 -10.95 2.31
CA ASN A 87 11.71 -10.43 3.62
C ASN A 87 11.77 -8.89 3.70
N LEU A 88 11.28 -8.19 2.66
CA LEU A 88 11.36 -6.73 2.59
C LEU A 88 10.78 -6.05 3.84
N LEU A 89 9.60 -6.45 4.28
CA LEU A 89 8.93 -5.88 5.45
C LEU A 89 9.21 -6.64 6.76
N SER A 90 10.04 -7.67 6.75
CA SER A 90 10.41 -8.43 7.96
C SER A 90 11.87 -8.32 8.36
N GLY A 91 12.78 -8.13 7.38
CA GLY A 91 14.22 -8.15 7.62
C GLY A 91 14.75 -9.47 8.17
N ALA A 92 14.01 -10.56 8.03
CA ALA A 92 14.39 -11.89 8.52
C ALA A 92 15.05 -12.72 7.41
N PRO A 93 15.89 -13.71 7.76
CA PRO A 93 16.42 -14.63 6.76
C PRO A 93 15.30 -15.48 6.13
N LEU A 94 15.41 -15.74 4.83
CA LEU A 94 14.53 -16.66 4.12
C LEU A 94 15.12 -18.07 4.12
N SER A 95 14.24 -19.08 4.17
CA SER A 95 14.61 -20.47 3.96
C SER A 95 14.62 -20.82 2.47
N SER A 96 15.65 -21.57 2.04
CA SER A 96 15.66 -22.35 0.80
C SER A 96 15.22 -23.78 1.12
N ALA A 97 15.30 -24.74 0.21
CA ALA A 97 15.08 -26.16 0.51
C ALA A 97 13.64 -26.57 0.91
N GLY A 98 12.63 -25.91 0.36
CA GLY A 98 11.23 -26.38 0.39
C GLY A 98 10.42 -25.92 1.59
N GLU A 99 11.02 -25.49 2.69
CA GLU A 99 10.31 -24.86 3.79
C GLU A 99 10.11 -23.36 3.49
N ILE A 100 8.88 -22.89 3.53
CA ILE A 100 8.59 -21.45 3.37
C ILE A 100 8.76 -20.80 4.74
N ARG A 101 9.75 -19.91 4.85
CA ARG A 101 10.01 -19.15 6.07
C ARG A 101 10.55 -17.77 5.74
N SER A 102 9.85 -16.75 6.24
CA SER A 102 10.24 -15.35 6.27
C SER A 102 10.16 -14.87 7.73
N GLY A 103 9.95 -13.69 8.06
CA GLY A 103 9.57 -13.20 9.38
C GLY A 103 8.14 -12.66 9.33
N THR A 104 7.47 -12.48 10.44
CA THR A 104 6.25 -11.69 10.48
C THR A 104 6.57 -10.28 10.01
N SER A 105 5.87 -9.77 9.01
CA SER A 105 6.14 -8.47 8.42
C SER A 105 5.64 -7.31 9.30
N MET A 106 6.23 -6.14 9.14
CA MET A 106 5.95 -4.95 9.96
C MET A 106 4.48 -4.57 9.93
N ASP A 107 3.83 -4.58 8.77
CA ASP A 107 2.41 -4.33 8.61
C ASP A 107 1.55 -5.31 9.41
N GLN A 108 1.92 -6.59 9.43
CA GLN A 108 1.19 -7.62 10.17
C GLN A 108 1.47 -7.58 11.68
N VAL A 109 2.66 -7.20 12.09
CA VAL A 109 2.95 -6.91 13.51
C VAL A 109 2.08 -5.75 14.00
N VAL A 110 1.96 -4.69 13.23
CA VAL A 110 1.07 -3.56 13.54
C VAL A 110 -0.39 -4.04 13.57
N ALA A 111 -0.84 -4.77 12.55
CA ALA A 111 -2.21 -5.31 12.48
C ALA A 111 -2.56 -6.21 13.68
N GLN A 112 -1.65 -7.05 14.14
CA GLN A 112 -1.84 -7.89 15.33
C GLN A 112 -1.98 -7.07 16.63
N ARG A 113 -1.42 -5.88 16.70
CA ARG A 113 -1.45 -5.01 17.89
C ARG A 113 -2.65 -4.07 17.90
N ILE A 114 -2.95 -3.41 16.78
CA ILE A 114 -4.00 -2.38 16.72
C ILE A 114 -5.24 -2.83 15.92
N GLY A 115 -5.17 -3.92 15.15
CA GLY A 115 -6.23 -4.31 14.23
C GLY A 115 -7.55 -4.74 14.89
N ARG A 116 -7.55 -5.01 16.21
CA ARG A 116 -8.80 -5.26 16.98
C ARG A 116 -9.65 -3.99 17.16
N GLN A 117 -9.10 -2.82 16.84
CA GLN A 117 -9.81 -1.54 16.92
C GLN A 117 -10.64 -1.25 15.67
N THR A 118 -10.52 -2.08 14.63
CA THR A 118 -11.19 -1.91 13.34
C THR A 118 -11.87 -3.20 12.89
N LYS A 119 -12.83 -3.08 11.95
CA LYS A 119 -13.56 -4.24 11.39
C LYS A 119 -12.61 -5.22 10.69
N ILE A 120 -11.62 -4.70 9.97
CA ILE A 120 -10.60 -5.47 9.25
C ILE A 120 -9.24 -5.16 9.87
N PRO A 121 -8.56 -6.12 10.50
CA PRO A 121 -7.24 -5.89 11.11
C PRO A 121 -6.19 -5.40 10.13
N SER A 122 -6.20 -5.93 8.89
CA SER A 122 -5.36 -5.49 7.78
C SER A 122 -6.04 -5.77 6.45
N LEU A 123 -5.83 -4.89 5.47
CA LEU A 123 -6.29 -5.04 4.10
C LEU A 123 -5.08 -5.24 3.18
N VAL A 124 -4.89 -6.47 2.69
CA VAL A 124 -3.73 -6.83 1.86
C VAL A 124 -4.19 -7.03 0.42
N LEU A 125 -3.81 -6.10 -0.44
CA LEU A 125 -4.25 -5.98 -1.83
C LEU A 125 -3.09 -6.27 -2.79
N GLY A 126 -3.41 -6.81 -3.97
CA GLY A 126 -2.46 -7.03 -5.04
C GLY A 126 -3.06 -6.80 -6.42
N CYS A 127 -2.20 -6.41 -7.38
CA CYS A 127 -2.61 -6.24 -8.77
C CYS A 127 -2.07 -7.31 -9.70
N GLU A 128 -1.28 -8.25 -9.19
CA GLU A 128 -0.73 -9.40 -9.91
C GLU A 128 -0.79 -10.65 -9.04
N ALA A 129 -1.22 -11.77 -9.64
CA ALA A 129 -1.37 -13.04 -8.95
C ALA A 129 -0.03 -13.59 -8.43
N SER A 130 -0.10 -14.38 -7.36
CA SER A 130 1.07 -15.03 -6.78
C SER A 130 1.62 -16.11 -7.72
N ASN A 131 2.93 -16.23 -7.74
CA ASN A 131 3.63 -17.30 -8.46
C ASN A 131 3.93 -18.44 -7.46
N SER A 132 3.46 -19.65 -7.77
CA SER A 132 3.63 -20.85 -6.94
C SER A 132 4.81 -21.74 -7.35
N SER A 133 5.61 -21.33 -8.33
CA SER A 133 6.77 -22.10 -8.79
C SER A 133 7.98 -22.00 -7.84
N VAL A 134 9.03 -22.77 -8.14
CA VAL A 134 10.31 -22.70 -7.46
C VAL A 134 11.38 -22.20 -8.45
N HIS A 135 12.21 -21.28 -8.00
CA HIS A 135 13.34 -20.78 -8.77
C HIS A 135 14.60 -20.78 -7.91
N ARG A 136 15.65 -21.46 -8.37
CA ARG A 136 16.93 -21.57 -7.67
C ARG A 136 16.76 -21.92 -6.19
N GLU A 137 16.01 -22.99 -5.91
CA GLU A 137 15.72 -23.54 -4.57
C GLU A 137 14.80 -22.69 -3.69
N TYR A 138 14.40 -21.49 -4.11
CA TYR A 138 13.47 -20.63 -3.38
C TYR A 138 12.06 -20.70 -3.98
N SER A 139 11.06 -20.72 -3.10
CA SER A 139 9.67 -20.55 -3.51
C SER A 139 9.47 -19.16 -4.12
N MET A 140 8.78 -19.09 -5.27
CA MET A 140 8.41 -17.82 -5.89
C MET A 140 7.29 -17.09 -5.15
N LEU A 141 6.73 -17.68 -4.09
CA LEU A 141 5.89 -16.97 -3.13
C LEU A 141 6.65 -15.81 -2.47
N TYR A 142 7.97 -15.93 -2.29
CA TYR A 142 8.80 -14.85 -1.79
C TYR A 142 8.84 -13.64 -2.73
N SER A 143 8.85 -13.84 -4.05
CA SER A 143 8.78 -12.74 -5.03
C SER A 143 7.37 -12.15 -5.18
N SER A 144 6.37 -12.86 -4.66
CA SER A 144 4.96 -12.50 -4.81
C SER A 144 4.32 -11.91 -3.54
N HIS A 145 4.97 -12.03 -2.38
CA HIS A 145 4.43 -11.57 -1.10
C HIS A 145 5.44 -10.75 -0.33
N ILE A 146 5.01 -9.58 0.16
CA ILE A 146 5.76 -8.75 1.12
C ILE A 146 5.13 -8.77 2.51
N SER A 147 3.86 -9.14 2.61
CA SER A 147 3.08 -9.21 3.86
C SER A 147 3.03 -10.66 4.36
N TRP A 148 3.40 -10.88 5.63
CA TRP A 148 3.51 -12.19 6.28
C TRP A 148 2.85 -12.17 7.64
N SER A 149 1.75 -12.90 7.81
CA SER A 149 0.99 -12.97 9.07
C SER A 149 1.71 -13.74 10.17
N SER A 150 2.62 -14.64 9.79
CA SER A 150 3.54 -15.36 10.66
C SER A 150 4.86 -15.62 9.93
N PRO A 151 5.90 -16.14 10.59
CA PRO A 151 7.15 -16.48 9.91
C PRO A 151 7.02 -17.47 8.75
N THR A 152 5.96 -18.27 8.72
CA THR A 152 5.75 -19.33 7.71
C THR A 152 4.50 -19.12 6.84
N THR A 153 3.71 -18.07 7.10
CA THR A 153 2.42 -17.87 6.44
C THR A 153 2.37 -16.52 5.73
N PRO A 154 2.49 -16.48 4.39
CA PRO A 154 2.23 -15.26 3.64
C PRO A 154 0.77 -14.85 3.81
N THR A 155 0.52 -13.56 3.96
CA THR A 155 -0.85 -13.06 4.01
C THR A 155 -1.47 -13.15 2.62
N PRO A 156 -2.67 -13.74 2.46
CA PRO A 156 -3.32 -13.82 1.16
C PRO A 156 -3.51 -12.44 0.52
N LEU A 157 -3.22 -12.35 -0.77
CA LEU A 157 -3.46 -11.14 -1.57
C LEU A 157 -4.89 -11.15 -2.10
N GLU A 158 -5.64 -10.10 -1.81
CA GLU A 158 -6.92 -9.87 -2.48
C GLU A 158 -6.67 -9.21 -3.84
N LEU A 159 -7.04 -9.90 -4.90
CA LEU A 159 -6.81 -9.48 -6.30
C LEU A 159 -8.08 -8.94 -6.97
N TYR A 160 -9.25 -9.26 -6.40
CA TYR A 160 -10.54 -8.91 -6.98
C TYR A 160 -11.09 -7.64 -6.31
N PRO A 161 -11.18 -6.50 -7.04
CA PRO A 161 -11.70 -5.26 -6.47
C PRO A 161 -13.09 -5.40 -5.85
N ALA A 162 -13.97 -6.18 -6.48
CA ALA A 162 -15.31 -6.44 -5.95
C ALA A 162 -15.28 -7.16 -4.61
N LEU A 163 -14.44 -8.20 -4.45
CA LEU A 163 -14.31 -8.92 -3.19
C LEU A 163 -13.65 -8.06 -2.11
N ALA A 164 -12.64 -7.27 -2.47
CA ALA A 164 -12.01 -6.33 -1.56
C ALA A 164 -13.01 -5.27 -1.06
N PHE A 165 -13.83 -4.72 -1.96
CA PHE A 165 -14.91 -3.80 -1.64
C PHE A 165 -15.96 -4.45 -0.71
N ASP A 166 -16.39 -5.66 -1.04
CA ASP A 166 -17.33 -6.42 -0.23
C ASP A 166 -16.81 -6.64 1.20
N ARG A 167 -15.52 -6.93 1.37
CA ARG A 167 -14.90 -7.07 2.70
C ARG A 167 -15.02 -5.81 3.54
N LEU A 168 -14.96 -4.63 2.93
CA LEU A 168 -15.12 -3.38 3.66
C LEU A 168 -16.56 -3.19 4.16
N PHE A 169 -17.56 -3.54 3.36
CA PHE A 169 -18.94 -3.07 3.53
C PHE A 169 -19.97 -4.16 3.82
N LYS A 170 -19.77 -5.40 3.35
CA LYS A 170 -20.70 -6.50 3.66
C LYS A 170 -20.55 -6.94 5.12
N ASP A 171 -21.67 -6.94 5.83
CA ASP A 171 -21.78 -7.67 7.08
C ASP A 171 -22.03 -9.14 6.74
N SER A 172 -21.31 -10.05 7.38
CA SER A 172 -21.34 -11.50 7.15
C SER A 172 -22.71 -12.18 7.41
N LEU A 173 -23.75 -11.41 7.75
CA LEU A 173 -25.05 -11.91 8.18
C LEU A 173 -26.23 -11.57 7.25
N ASN A 174 -26.04 -10.85 6.14
CA ASN A 174 -27.14 -10.52 5.23
C ASN A 174 -26.81 -10.86 3.78
N THR A 175 -27.19 -12.08 3.38
CA THR A 175 -27.16 -12.58 1.99
C THR A 175 -28.41 -12.15 1.19
N GLY A 176 -28.83 -10.91 1.24
CA GLY A 176 -29.94 -10.41 0.42
C GLY A 176 -29.42 -9.49 -0.69
N ASP A 177 -30.03 -9.57 -1.87
CA ASP A 177 -29.72 -8.82 -3.12
C ASP A 177 -29.79 -7.28 -3.04
N LYS A 178 -29.60 -6.69 -1.86
CA LYS A 178 -29.52 -5.23 -1.72
C LYS A 178 -28.10 -4.76 -1.93
N SER A 179 -27.94 -3.76 -2.77
CA SER A 179 -26.68 -3.04 -2.93
C SER A 179 -26.07 -2.71 -1.56
N VAL A 180 -24.77 -2.94 -1.41
CA VAL A 180 -24.01 -2.55 -0.21
C VAL A 180 -24.24 -1.07 0.11
N LEU A 181 -24.37 -0.26 -0.93
CA LEU A 181 -24.67 1.16 -0.84
C LEU A 181 -26.03 1.43 -0.17
N ASP A 182 -27.08 0.67 -0.48
CA ASP A 182 -28.40 0.85 0.13
C ASP A 182 -28.37 0.56 1.64
N LEU A 183 -27.60 -0.44 2.06
CA LEU A 183 -27.39 -0.75 3.47
C LEU A 183 -26.66 0.39 4.19
N VAL A 184 -25.58 0.88 3.60
CA VAL A 184 -24.77 1.99 4.16
C VAL A 184 -25.60 3.28 4.17
N LEU A 185 -26.35 3.57 3.10
CA LEU A 185 -27.26 4.73 3.02
C LEU A 185 -28.34 4.70 4.11
N SER A 186 -28.95 3.55 4.37
CA SER A 186 -29.98 3.43 5.39
C SER A 186 -29.44 3.72 6.80
N GLN A 187 -28.21 3.29 7.07
CA GLN A 187 -27.50 3.53 8.32
C GLN A 187 -27.01 4.98 8.43
N ALA A 188 -26.46 5.56 7.36
CA ALA A 188 -26.00 6.93 7.31
C ALA A 188 -27.16 7.94 7.51
N LYS A 189 -28.33 7.74 6.87
CA LYS A 189 -29.53 8.59 7.06
C LYS A 189 -30.02 8.67 8.52
N SER A 190 -29.86 7.61 9.27
CA SER A 190 -30.21 7.61 10.70
C SER A 190 -29.22 8.43 11.54
N LEU A 191 -27.97 8.54 11.07
CA LEU A 191 -26.89 9.25 11.77
C LEU A 191 -26.84 10.73 11.44
N VAL A 192 -27.13 11.12 10.19
CA VAL A 192 -27.13 12.54 9.72
C VAL A 192 -27.95 13.46 10.63
N ARG A 193 -29.06 12.98 11.17
CA ARG A 193 -29.90 13.77 12.12
C ARG A 193 -29.28 13.98 13.50
N ARG A 194 -28.14 13.36 13.80
CA ARG A 194 -27.50 13.30 15.12
C ARG A 194 -26.07 13.81 15.14
N VAL A 195 -25.58 14.31 14.01
CA VAL A 195 -24.20 14.77 13.83
C VAL A 195 -24.14 16.26 13.53
N SER A 196 -22.95 16.85 13.59
CA SER A 196 -22.73 18.23 13.22
C SER A 196 -22.87 18.45 11.70
N ARG A 197 -23.09 19.70 11.26
CA ARG A 197 -23.10 20.04 9.81
C ARG A 197 -21.77 19.75 9.11
N SER A 198 -20.66 19.72 9.86
CA SER A 198 -19.35 19.32 9.31
C SER A 198 -19.31 17.83 9.04
N ASP A 199 -19.81 17.02 9.97
CA ASP A 199 -19.84 15.57 9.83
C ASP A 199 -20.90 15.12 8.79
N GLU A 200 -22.01 15.86 8.66
CA GLU A 200 -23.00 15.64 7.60
C GLU A 200 -22.34 15.74 6.22
N ARG A 201 -21.54 16.79 5.96
CA ARG A 201 -20.78 16.94 4.71
C ARG A 201 -19.79 15.81 4.48
N LYS A 202 -19.09 15.35 5.50
CA LYS A 202 -18.18 14.20 5.41
C LYS A 202 -18.92 12.91 5.05
N ILE A 203 -20.12 12.70 5.58
CA ILE A 203 -20.96 11.56 5.24
C ILE A 203 -21.39 11.62 3.78
N ASP A 204 -21.80 12.79 3.28
CA ASP A 204 -22.21 12.97 1.88
C ASP A 204 -21.03 12.73 0.92
N GLU A 205 -19.87 13.34 1.17
CA GLU A 205 -18.63 13.13 0.39
C GLU A 205 -18.20 11.65 0.37
N TYR A 206 -18.34 10.99 1.52
CA TYR A 206 -18.07 9.56 1.64
C TYR A 206 -19.04 8.73 0.78
N MET A 207 -20.33 9.01 0.85
CA MET A 207 -21.35 8.29 0.08
C MET A 207 -21.15 8.42 -1.43
N ASP A 208 -20.77 9.60 -1.90
CA ASP A 208 -20.44 9.83 -3.31
C ASP A 208 -19.20 9.03 -3.74
N SER A 209 -18.17 8.98 -2.88
CA SER A 209 -16.97 8.18 -3.14
C SER A 209 -17.26 6.68 -3.23
N VAL A 210 -18.10 6.15 -2.34
CA VAL A 210 -18.53 4.74 -2.37
C VAL A 210 -19.26 4.41 -3.65
N ARG A 211 -20.20 5.28 -4.07
CA ARG A 211 -20.96 5.09 -5.31
C ARG A 211 -20.09 5.14 -6.56
N GLU A 212 -19.13 6.05 -6.61
CA GLU A 212 -18.16 6.12 -7.71
C GLU A 212 -17.40 4.82 -7.87
N VAL A 213 -16.85 4.28 -6.76
CA VAL A 213 -16.08 3.02 -6.76
C VAL A 213 -16.97 1.83 -7.13
N GLU A 214 -18.20 1.73 -6.61
CA GLU A 214 -19.15 0.67 -6.95
C GLU A 214 -19.46 0.66 -8.45
N ASN A 215 -19.71 1.84 -9.04
CA ASN A 215 -19.95 1.98 -10.47
C ASN A 215 -18.73 1.57 -11.30
N ARG A 216 -17.53 1.94 -10.86
CA ARG A 216 -16.28 1.59 -11.57
C ARG A 216 -15.97 0.09 -11.50
N ILE A 217 -16.20 -0.56 -10.33
CA ILE A 217 -16.11 -2.02 -10.19
C ILE A 217 -17.05 -2.71 -11.18
N GLY A 218 -18.32 -2.27 -11.24
CA GLY A 218 -19.30 -2.84 -12.17
C GLY A 218 -18.96 -2.62 -13.66
N SER A 219 -18.24 -1.53 -13.96
CA SER A 219 -17.79 -1.26 -15.34
C SER A 219 -16.53 -2.02 -15.70
N ALA A 220 -15.57 -2.15 -14.78
CA ALA A 220 -14.31 -2.85 -14.99
C ALA A 220 -14.50 -4.36 -15.22
N GLY A 221 -15.50 -4.96 -14.56
CA GLY A 221 -15.85 -6.38 -14.78
C GLY A 221 -16.46 -6.68 -16.15
N LYS A 222 -16.87 -5.66 -16.92
CA LYS A 222 -17.45 -5.80 -18.26
C LYS A 222 -16.44 -5.58 -19.39
N ASP A 223 -15.24 -5.11 -19.09
CA ASP A 223 -14.20 -4.87 -20.10
C ASP A 223 -13.47 -6.18 -20.41
N GLU A 224 -13.83 -6.81 -21.53
CA GLU A 224 -13.26 -8.10 -21.98
C GLU A 224 -11.89 -7.94 -22.69
N ARG A 225 -11.38 -6.73 -22.84
CA ARG A 225 -10.11 -6.48 -23.53
C ARG A 225 -8.94 -6.73 -22.61
N LEU A 226 -8.02 -7.59 -23.05
CA LEU A 226 -6.73 -7.80 -22.41
C LEU A 226 -5.83 -6.58 -22.67
N GLU A 227 -5.67 -5.73 -21.70
CA GLU A 227 -4.61 -4.74 -21.67
C GLU A 227 -3.53 -5.17 -20.68
N GLY A 228 -2.34 -5.44 -21.21
CA GLY A 228 -1.23 -5.97 -20.44
C GLY A 228 -1.28 -7.50 -20.27
N TRP A 229 -0.12 -8.11 -20.29
CA TRP A 229 -0.02 -9.54 -20.07
C TRP A 229 -0.21 -9.88 -18.58
N ARG A 230 -1.11 -10.79 -18.30
CA ARG A 230 -1.30 -11.38 -16.97
C ARG A 230 -1.24 -12.89 -17.07
N PRO A 231 -0.69 -13.59 -16.06
CA PRO A 231 -0.80 -15.03 -16.01
C PRO A 231 -2.29 -15.39 -16.09
N THR A 232 -2.69 -16.08 -17.15
CA THR A 232 -4.03 -16.66 -17.23
C THR A 232 -4.08 -17.77 -16.19
N LEU A 233 -4.80 -17.52 -15.09
CA LEU A 233 -5.31 -18.64 -14.31
C LEU A 233 -6.18 -19.45 -15.27
N GLU A 234 -5.90 -20.75 -15.43
CA GLU A 234 -6.82 -21.64 -16.17
C GLU A 234 -8.22 -21.40 -15.60
N LYS A 235 -9.15 -21.05 -16.48
CA LYS A 235 -10.54 -20.82 -16.07
C LYS A 235 -11.03 -22.12 -15.42
N PRO A 236 -11.32 -22.14 -14.10
CA PRO A 236 -11.94 -23.33 -13.54
C PRO A 236 -13.26 -23.54 -14.25
N ASN A 237 -13.63 -24.79 -14.48
CA ASN A 237 -14.91 -25.20 -15.11
C ASN A 237 -16.11 -24.95 -14.17
N LEU A 238 -16.12 -23.84 -13.43
CA LEU A 238 -17.15 -23.39 -12.52
C LEU A 238 -17.91 -22.23 -13.16
N PRO A 239 -19.20 -22.08 -12.88
CA PRO A 239 -19.94 -20.91 -13.32
C PRO A 239 -19.19 -19.65 -12.85
N ARG A 240 -18.91 -18.80 -13.82
CA ARG A 240 -18.13 -17.58 -13.66
C ARG A 240 -18.71 -16.71 -12.55
N PRO A 241 -17.94 -16.29 -11.55
CA PRO A 241 -18.37 -15.25 -10.63
C PRO A 241 -18.68 -13.97 -11.42
N ALA A 242 -19.71 -13.23 -11.04
CA ALA A 242 -20.10 -12.00 -11.71
C ALA A 242 -19.00 -10.91 -11.70
N ASP A 243 -18.00 -11.05 -10.81
CA ASP A 243 -16.97 -10.07 -10.52
C ASP A 243 -15.61 -10.59 -10.97
N GLU A 244 -15.24 -10.33 -12.22
CA GLU A 244 -13.94 -10.70 -12.76
C GLU A 244 -12.82 -9.76 -12.28
N MET A 245 -11.59 -10.29 -12.24
CA MET A 245 -10.39 -9.48 -12.08
C MET A 245 -10.23 -8.60 -13.32
N PRO A 246 -10.13 -7.27 -13.20
CA PRO A 246 -9.98 -6.38 -14.33
C PRO A 246 -8.73 -6.74 -15.15
N GLN A 247 -8.87 -6.85 -16.46
CA GLN A 247 -7.75 -7.16 -17.36
C GLN A 247 -6.95 -5.90 -17.70
N ASN A 248 -7.57 -4.72 -17.62
CA ASN A 248 -6.89 -3.44 -17.77
C ASN A 248 -6.04 -3.14 -16.54
N VAL A 249 -4.70 -3.13 -16.68
CA VAL A 249 -3.75 -2.92 -15.58
C VAL A 249 -3.96 -1.56 -14.90
N LYS A 250 -4.17 -0.49 -15.70
CA LYS A 250 -4.40 0.86 -15.19
C LYS A 250 -5.66 0.92 -14.33
N GLU A 251 -6.76 0.37 -14.84
CA GLU A 251 -8.04 0.38 -14.12
C GLU A 251 -7.98 -0.49 -12.86
N HIS A 252 -7.34 -1.66 -12.95
CA HIS A 252 -7.18 -2.54 -11.80
C HIS A 252 -6.40 -1.86 -10.67
N MET A 253 -5.24 -1.27 -10.99
CA MET A 253 -4.43 -0.56 -9.97
C MET A 253 -5.21 0.59 -9.36
N LYS A 254 -5.94 1.36 -10.17
CA LYS A 254 -6.74 2.47 -9.70
C LYS A 254 -7.87 2.04 -8.76
N LEU A 255 -8.60 0.96 -9.10
CA LEU A 255 -9.63 0.39 -8.22
C LEU A 255 -9.07 -0.07 -6.88
N MET A 256 -7.90 -0.73 -6.87
CA MET A 256 -7.24 -1.14 -5.63
C MET A 256 -6.80 0.06 -4.79
N CYS A 257 -6.33 1.14 -5.42
CA CYS A 257 -6.04 2.40 -4.74
C CYS A 257 -7.31 3.02 -4.10
N ASP A 258 -8.44 3.02 -4.83
CA ASP A 258 -9.72 3.53 -4.31
C ASP A 258 -10.19 2.72 -3.09
N ILE A 259 -10.06 1.40 -3.13
CA ILE A 259 -10.43 0.51 -2.02
C ILE A 259 -9.57 0.78 -0.78
N LEU A 260 -8.26 1.00 -0.96
CA LEU A 260 -7.38 1.39 0.13
C LEU A 260 -7.84 2.73 0.75
N VAL A 261 -8.10 3.73 -0.08
CA VAL A 261 -8.59 5.05 0.38
C VAL A 261 -9.91 4.90 1.15
N LEU A 262 -10.87 4.14 0.62
CA LEU A 262 -12.14 3.87 1.30
C LEU A 262 -11.95 3.18 2.64
N GLY A 263 -11.08 2.19 2.72
CA GLY A 263 -10.75 1.49 3.96
C GLY A 263 -10.25 2.43 5.06
N PHE A 264 -9.44 3.41 4.69
CA PHE A 264 -8.92 4.44 5.61
C PHE A 264 -9.96 5.51 5.92
N GLN A 265 -10.70 5.98 4.93
CA GLN A 265 -11.74 6.99 5.09
C GLN A 265 -12.85 6.55 6.04
N THR A 266 -13.21 5.27 5.99
CA THR A 266 -14.26 4.68 6.84
C THR A 266 -13.74 4.15 8.18
N ASP A 267 -12.44 4.23 8.41
CA ASP A 267 -11.76 3.58 9.54
C ASP A 267 -12.09 2.07 9.67
N THR A 268 -12.46 1.44 8.55
CA THR A 268 -12.71 -0.01 8.48
C THR A 268 -11.43 -0.80 8.69
N THR A 269 -10.31 -0.24 8.26
CA THR A 269 -8.96 -0.70 8.58
C THR A 269 -8.01 0.48 8.78
N ARG A 270 -6.97 0.27 9.59
CA ARG A 270 -5.86 1.23 9.80
C ARG A 270 -4.53 0.73 9.27
N VAL A 271 -4.53 -0.49 8.73
CA VAL A 271 -3.33 -1.11 8.15
C VAL A 271 -3.68 -1.66 6.79
N SER A 272 -2.96 -1.24 5.75
CA SER A 272 -3.13 -1.76 4.41
C SER A 272 -1.78 -2.05 3.75
N THR A 273 -1.75 -3.04 2.87
CA THR A 273 -0.62 -3.33 2.00
C THR A 273 -1.15 -3.41 0.58
N LEU A 274 -0.50 -2.72 -0.35
CA LEU A 274 -0.84 -2.75 -1.77
C LEU A 274 0.40 -3.08 -2.60
N LYS A 275 0.38 -4.25 -3.22
CA LYS A 275 1.42 -4.71 -4.12
C LYS A 275 1.00 -4.48 -5.58
N LEU A 276 1.66 -3.54 -6.27
CA LEU A 276 1.33 -3.17 -7.65
C LEU A 276 1.72 -4.25 -8.65
N ASN A 277 2.89 -4.87 -8.44
CA ASN A 277 3.38 -5.98 -9.27
C ASN A 277 4.30 -6.90 -8.46
N ASN A 278 4.58 -8.07 -8.99
CA ASN A 278 5.59 -8.98 -8.45
C ASN A 278 7.01 -8.47 -8.76
N ASP A 279 8.00 -8.95 -8.03
CA ASP A 279 9.39 -8.71 -8.42
C ASP A 279 9.75 -9.49 -9.71
N HIS A 280 9.25 -10.71 -9.86
CA HIS A 280 9.37 -11.51 -11.08
C HIS A 280 8.11 -11.34 -11.94
N SER A 281 7.84 -10.10 -12.39
CA SER A 281 6.61 -9.73 -13.08
C SER A 281 6.70 -9.89 -14.60
N ALA A 282 5.68 -10.46 -15.19
CA ALA A 282 5.49 -10.47 -16.64
C ALA A 282 4.48 -9.40 -17.12
N MET A 283 4.11 -8.48 -16.24
CA MET A 283 3.16 -7.41 -16.54
C MET A 283 3.66 -6.51 -17.68
N ARG A 284 2.72 -6.02 -18.48
CA ARG A 284 2.93 -5.08 -19.59
C ARG A 284 2.07 -3.85 -19.41
N PHE A 285 2.42 -2.76 -20.07
CA PHE A 285 1.75 -1.46 -19.91
C PHE A 285 1.40 -0.85 -21.29
N PRO A 286 0.52 -1.49 -22.09
CA PRO A 286 0.19 -1.00 -23.43
C PRO A 286 -0.42 0.40 -23.43
N HIS A 287 -1.12 0.79 -22.35
CA HIS A 287 -1.63 2.16 -22.19
C HIS A 287 -0.54 3.24 -22.08
N LEU A 288 0.73 2.85 -21.87
CA LEU A 288 1.91 3.71 -21.90
C LEU A 288 2.72 3.55 -23.19
N GLY A 289 2.25 2.72 -24.12
CA GLY A 289 3.00 2.32 -25.31
C GLY A 289 4.12 1.32 -25.02
N VAL A 290 4.08 0.63 -23.86
CA VAL A 290 5.08 -0.37 -23.43
C VAL A 290 4.44 -1.74 -23.39
N ASP A 291 4.51 -2.48 -24.52
CA ASP A 291 3.89 -3.79 -24.69
C ASP A 291 4.91 -4.93 -24.66
N TYR A 292 5.78 -4.91 -23.65
CA TYR A 292 6.69 -6.01 -23.33
C TYR A 292 6.87 -6.12 -21.82
N MET A 293 7.25 -7.31 -21.32
CA MET A 293 7.30 -7.56 -19.88
C MET A 293 8.34 -6.71 -19.17
N ILE A 294 8.00 -6.24 -17.96
CA ILE A 294 8.90 -5.37 -17.20
C ILE A 294 10.12 -6.09 -16.66
N HIS A 295 9.97 -7.33 -16.17
CA HIS A 295 11.11 -8.13 -15.73
C HIS A 295 11.94 -8.52 -16.95
N HIS A 296 13.21 -8.67 -16.93
CA HIS A 296 14.13 -8.99 -18.02
C HIS A 296 14.18 -8.01 -19.21
N LEU A 297 13.03 -7.62 -19.79
CA LEU A 297 13.04 -6.85 -21.03
C LEU A 297 13.12 -5.35 -20.85
N LEU A 298 12.64 -4.84 -19.70
CA LEU A 298 12.53 -3.40 -19.46
C LEU A 298 13.40 -2.91 -18.30
N SER A 299 13.29 -3.54 -17.11
CA SER A 299 13.85 -3.01 -15.86
C SER A 299 15.38 -3.01 -15.79
N HIS A 300 16.07 -3.80 -16.63
CA HIS A 300 17.53 -3.88 -16.63
C HIS A 300 18.23 -2.70 -17.33
N SER A 301 17.48 -1.73 -17.83
CA SER A 301 18.03 -0.57 -18.56
C SER A 301 17.28 0.71 -18.20
N ASP A 302 18.02 1.79 -17.96
CA ASP A 302 17.47 3.11 -17.71
C ASP A 302 16.96 3.76 -19.03
N THR A 303 15.83 3.25 -19.55
CA THR A 303 15.17 3.72 -20.78
C THR A 303 14.01 4.67 -20.47
N GLU A 304 13.58 5.44 -21.47
CA GLU A 304 12.38 6.28 -21.36
C GLU A 304 11.10 5.43 -21.11
N ASP A 305 11.03 4.21 -21.64
CA ASP A 305 9.90 3.32 -21.38
C ASP A 305 9.90 2.83 -19.93
N TRP A 306 11.07 2.53 -19.36
CA TRP A 306 11.17 2.21 -17.92
C TRP A 306 10.79 3.43 -17.06
N LEU A 307 11.18 4.61 -17.45
CA LEU A 307 10.79 5.84 -16.78
C LEU A 307 9.26 6.04 -16.80
N LYS A 308 8.58 5.81 -17.93
CA LYS A 308 7.11 5.90 -18.04
C LYS A 308 6.43 4.94 -17.05
N VAL A 309 6.89 3.70 -16.98
CA VAL A 309 6.33 2.69 -16.06
C VAL A 309 6.59 3.08 -14.61
N ASN A 310 7.79 3.54 -14.28
CA ASN A 310 8.11 4.01 -12.93
C ASN A 310 7.25 5.20 -12.51
N ARG A 311 7.05 6.18 -13.40
CA ARG A 311 6.15 7.30 -13.15
C ARG A 311 4.73 6.81 -12.89
N PHE A 312 4.24 5.87 -13.68
CA PHE A 312 2.91 5.29 -13.48
C PHE A 312 2.77 4.61 -12.10
N PHE A 313 3.78 3.92 -11.60
CA PHE A 313 3.74 3.41 -10.23
C PHE A 313 3.67 4.54 -9.18
N VAL A 314 4.44 5.61 -9.37
CA VAL A 314 4.40 6.77 -8.48
C VAL A 314 3.10 7.57 -8.63
N GLU A 315 2.48 7.60 -9.80
CA GLU A 315 1.14 8.18 -10.03
C GLU A 315 0.06 7.48 -9.20
N ASN A 316 0.15 6.16 -8.98
CA ASN A 316 -0.76 5.44 -8.08
C ASN A 316 -0.56 5.85 -6.62
N LEU A 317 0.70 6.05 -6.17
CA LEU A 317 0.98 6.60 -4.84
C LEU A 317 0.43 8.03 -4.70
N ALA A 318 0.70 8.89 -5.70
CA ALA A 318 0.21 10.27 -5.73
C ALA A 318 -1.33 10.31 -5.67
N TYR A 319 -1.99 9.45 -6.44
CA TYR A 319 -3.45 9.34 -6.46
C TYR A 319 -4.03 9.00 -5.07
N ILE A 320 -3.45 8.03 -4.36
CA ILE A 320 -3.87 7.70 -2.98
C ILE A 320 -3.63 8.91 -2.07
N ALA A 321 -2.42 9.48 -2.11
CA ALA A 321 -2.03 10.57 -1.25
C ALA A 321 -2.90 11.82 -1.47
N GLU A 322 -3.18 12.21 -2.71
CA GLU A 322 -4.06 13.35 -3.05
C GLU A 322 -5.49 13.14 -2.57
N ARG A 323 -6.02 11.92 -2.69
CA ARG A 323 -7.36 11.62 -2.20
C ARG A 323 -7.45 11.69 -0.68
N LEU A 324 -6.47 11.12 0.02
CA LEU A 324 -6.40 11.21 1.48
C LEU A 324 -6.17 12.66 1.95
N ASP A 325 -5.45 13.46 1.16
CA ASP A 325 -5.19 14.86 1.49
C ASP A 325 -6.41 15.77 1.35
N LYS A 326 -7.37 15.41 0.52
CA LYS A 326 -8.65 16.12 0.37
C LYS A 326 -9.65 15.81 1.48
N ILE A 327 -9.44 14.74 2.25
CA ILE A 327 -10.35 14.32 3.32
C ILE A 327 -9.92 14.98 4.63
N GLN A 328 -10.76 15.86 5.17
CA GLN A 328 -10.52 16.52 6.44
C GLN A 328 -10.85 15.59 7.60
N GLU A 329 -9.96 15.50 8.59
CA GLU A 329 -10.11 14.72 9.81
C GLU A 329 -9.60 15.53 11.01
N GLY A 330 -10.50 16.22 11.69
CA GLY A 330 -10.17 17.21 12.70
C GLY A 330 -9.45 18.42 12.10
N GLU A 331 -8.38 18.85 12.72
CA GLU A 331 -7.53 19.96 12.26
C GLU A 331 -6.55 19.55 11.16
N ARG A 332 -6.52 18.24 10.79
CA ARG A 332 -5.58 17.65 9.83
C ARG A 332 -6.34 16.99 8.71
N THR A 333 -5.61 16.65 7.65
CA THR A 333 -6.15 15.79 6.61
C THR A 333 -5.92 14.30 6.97
N LEU A 334 -6.66 13.40 6.32
CA LEU A 334 -6.47 11.97 6.48
C LEU A 334 -5.04 11.54 6.07
N LEU A 335 -4.41 12.23 5.10
CA LEU A 335 -3.02 12.03 4.76
C LEU A 335 -2.08 12.46 5.91
N ASP A 336 -2.35 13.58 6.58
CA ASP A 336 -1.56 14.01 7.74
C ASP A 336 -1.60 12.98 8.87
N ASN A 337 -2.73 12.27 9.01
CA ASN A 337 -2.93 11.19 9.98
C ASN A 337 -2.49 9.81 9.45
N SER A 338 -1.76 9.76 8.35
CA SER A 338 -1.30 8.52 7.74
C SER A 338 0.22 8.48 7.56
N MET A 339 0.75 7.26 7.36
CA MET A 339 2.07 6.97 6.80
C MET A 339 1.89 6.03 5.62
N LEU A 340 2.18 6.49 4.40
CA LEU A 340 2.21 5.67 3.20
C LEU A 340 3.67 5.39 2.85
N LEU A 341 4.15 4.21 3.21
CA LEU A 341 5.48 3.72 2.81
C LEU A 341 5.40 3.21 1.38
N PHE A 342 6.21 3.75 0.48
CA PHE A 342 6.39 3.24 -0.87
C PHE A 342 7.83 2.82 -1.08
N CYS A 343 8.04 1.58 -1.49
CA CYS A 343 9.38 1.01 -1.64
C CYS A 343 9.43 -0.09 -2.72
N SER A 344 10.64 -0.51 -3.04
CA SER A 344 10.95 -1.68 -3.85
C SER A 344 11.98 -2.55 -3.16
N SER A 345 12.17 -3.77 -3.67
CA SER A 345 13.15 -4.75 -3.18
C SER A 345 14.58 -4.46 -3.61
N MET A 346 14.78 -3.55 -4.57
CA MET A 346 16.07 -3.14 -5.10
C MET A 346 16.00 -1.69 -5.59
N LEU A 347 17.15 -0.99 -5.64
CA LEU A 347 17.18 0.39 -6.12
C LEU A 347 16.94 0.45 -7.63
N THR A 348 17.60 -0.41 -8.38
CA THR A 348 17.50 -0.49 -9.84
C THR A 348 17.29 -1.92 -10.29
N GLY A 349 16.70 -2.12 -11.47
CA GLY A 349 16.51 -3.43 -12.07
C GLY A 349 17.81 -4.21 -12.34
N ASN A 350 18.97 -3.58 -12.23
CA ASN A 350 20.28 -4.24 -12.23
C ASN A 350 20.61 -4.91 -10.87
N HIS A 351 19.58 -5.16 -10.07
CA HIS A 351 19.66 -5.92 -8.81
C HIS A 351 20.47 -5.23 -7.70
N ASN A 352 20.53 -3.91 -7.72
CA ASN A 352 21.18 -3.17 -6.63
C ASN A 352 20.30 -3.16 -5.38
N ALA A 353 20.54 -4.10 -4.46
CA ALA A 353 19.88 -4.19 -3.16
C ALA A 353 20.70 -3.59 -2.01
N SER A 354 21.88 -3.03 -2.29
CA SER A 354 22.72 -2.37 -1.29
C SER A 354 22.14 -1.01 -0.84
N GLU A 355 21.20 -0.48 -1.60
CA GLU A 355 20.36 0.68 -1.29
C GLU A 355 18.93 0.39 -1.82
N LEU A 356 17.92 0.68 -1.01
CA LEU A 356 16.52 0.51 -1.39
C LEU A 356 15.85 1.86 -1.64
N PRO A 357 14.97 1.95 -2.65
CA PRO A 357 14.19 3.15 -2.89
C PRO A 357 13.07 3.25 -1.84
N VAL A 358 13.04 4.34 -1.09
CA VAL A 358 12.07 4.55 0.00
C VAL A 358 11.50 5.96 -0.04
N VAL A 359 10.18 6.04 -0.03
CA VAL A 359 9.41 7.27 0.15
C VAL A 359 8.36 7.04 1.22
N ILE A 360 8.13 8.01 2.09
CA ILE A 360 6.98 8.04 3.00
C ILE A 360 6.16 9.29 2.72
N MET A 361 4.85 9.13 2.49
CA MET A 361 3.90 10.24 2.39
C MET A 361 3.10 10.34 3.68
N GLY A 362 2.77 11.58 4.10
CA GLY A 362 2.00 11.84 5.30
C GLY A 362 2.84 12.30 6.49
N ARG A 363 2.20 12.44 7.67
CA ARG A 363 2.81 13.03 8.87
C ARG A 363 2.55 12.24 10.16
N ALA A 364 1.96 11.06 10.09
CA ALA A 364 1.65 10.21 11.25
C ALA A 364 0.95 10.95 12.40
N GLY A 365 -0.04 11.79 12.10
CA GLY A 365 -0.71 12.63 13.11
C GLY A 365 0.19 13.73 13.69
N GLY A 366 1.18 14.21 12.93
CA GLY A 366 2.18 15.20 13.35
C GLY A 366 3.42 14.61 14.03
N LYS A 367 3.50 13.29 14.15
CA LYS A 367 4.65 12.58 14.76
C LYS A 367 5.80 12.34 13.79
N LEU A 368 5.60 12.63 12.49
CA LEU A 368 6.60 12.49 11.44
C LEU A 368 6.83 13.84 10.75
N GLU A 369 8.07 14.33 10.78
CA GLU A 369 8.48 15.52 10.02
C GLU A 369 8.70 15.15 8.57
N SER A 370 7.87 15.68 7.67
CA SER A 370 7.94 15.52 6.21
C SER A 370 8.54 16.77 5.54
N GLY A 371 8.53 16.82 4.21
CA GLY A 371 9.05 17.94 3.43
C GLY A 371 10.58 17.95 3.37
N ARG A 372 11.25 16.79 3.40
CA ARG A 372 12.70 16.71 3.48
C ARG A 372 13.29 15.42 2.88
N VAL A 373 14.60 15.43 2.74
CA VAL A 373 15.42 14.27 2.38
C VAL A 373 16.21 13.82 3.59
N LEU A 374 16.20 12.52 3.87
CA LEU A 374 17.09 11.86 4.83
C LEU A 374 18.10 11.00 4.08
N ASP A 375 19.40 11.23 4.31
CA ASP A 375 20.48 10.48 3.67
C ASP A 375 21.27 9.68 4.70
N TYR A 376 21.16 8.35 4.60
CA TYR A 376 21.86 7.40 5.46
C TYR A 376 23.06 6.73 4.80
N ARG A 377 23.41 7.12 3.58
CA ARG A 377 24.62 6.58 2.93
C ARG A 377 25.84 6.87 3.79
N GLY A 378 26.65 5.83 4.01
CA GLY A 378 27.83 5.92 4.90
C GLY A 378 27.53 6.04 6.39
N LYS A 379 26.25 5.99 6.80
CA LYS A 379 25.90 5.96 8.24
C LYS A 379 26.00 4.53 8.80
N PRO A 380 26.35 4.36 10.10
CA PRO A 380 26.48 3.05 10.71
C PRO A 380 25.12 2.32 10.79
N ASN A 381 24.06 3.00 11.18
CA ASN A 381 22.69 2.45 11.17
C ASN A 381 21.92 2.94 9.95
N ARG A 382 21.74 2.05 8.98
CA ARG A 382 20.95 2.29 7.75
C ARG A 382 20.08 1.08 7.38
N LYS A 383 19.57 0.37 8.39
CA LYS A 383 18.72 -0.80 8.20
C LYS A 383 17.25 -0.41 7.99
N MET A 384 16.58 -1.09 7.08
CA MET A 384 15.12 -0.95 6.92
C MET A 384 14.37 -1.26 8.23
N CYS A 385 14.81 -2.27 8.99
CA CYS A 385 14.18 -2.63 10.26
C CYS A 385 14.31 -1.54 11.33
N SER A 386 15.35 -0.71 11.29
CA SER A 386 15.47 0.47 12.15
C SER A 386 14.42 1.53 11.80
N MET A 387 14.14 1.73 10.50
CA MET A 387 13.04 2.56 10.03
C MET A 387 11.69 2.00 10.49
N TYR A 388 11.48 0.70 10.34
CA TYR A 388 10.23 0.05 10.76
C TYR A 388 9.97 0.18 12.26
N LEU A 389 11.00 0.02 13.12
CA LEU A 389 10.88 0.28 14.56
C LEU A 389 10.43 1.72 14.83
N SER A 390 11.03 2.70 14.16
CA SER A 390 10.65 4.11 14.29
C SER A 390 9.21 4.38 13.80
N MET A 391 8.77 3.75 12.71
CA MET A 391 7.41 3.86 12.19
C MET A 391 6.39 3.21 13.14
N MET A 392 6.69 2.03 13.68
CA MET A 392 5.84 1.33 14.63
C MET A 392 5.65 2.13 15.93
N ASP A 393 6.70 2.79 16.42
CA ASP A 393 6.59 3.69 17.59
C ASP A 393 5.55 4.81 17.36
N LYS A 394 5.46 5.36 16.15
CA LYS A 394 4.48 6.41 15.80
C LYS A 394 3.04 5.90 15.79
N LEU A 395 2.87 4.58 15.60
CA LEU A 395 1.57 3.87 15.68
C LEU A 395 1.27 3.38 17.11
N GLY A 396 2.13 3.66 18.08
CA GLY A 396 2.00 3.16 19.45
C GLY A 396 2.40 1.70 19.66
N VAL A 397 3.02 1.08 18.64
CA VAL A 397 3.53 -0.30 18.70
C VAL A 397 5.00 -0.28 19.02
N ARG A 398 5.36 -0.42 20.30
CA ARG A 398 6.74 -0.40 20.77
C ARG A 398 7.29 -1.81 20.87
N LEU A 399 8.42 -2.05 20.22
CA LEU A 399 9.19 -3.28 20.28
C LEU A 399 10.65 -2.96 20.64
N GLU A 400 11.33 -3.85 21.35
CA GLU A 400 12.77 -3.71 21.64
C GLU A 400 13.61 -3.99 20.40
N SER A 401 13.19 -4.96 19.59
CA SER A 401 13.85 -5.33 18.34
C SER A 401 12.85 -5.76 17.28
N PHE A 402 13.24 -5.64 16.02
CA PHE A 402 12.46 -6.13 14.87
C PHE A 402 13.41 -6.52 13.73
N GLY A 403 13.20 -7.72 13.16
CA GLY A 403 14.05 -8.25 12.09
C GLY A 403 15.52 -8.25 12.49
N ASP A 404 16.34 -7.54 11.74
CA ASP A 404 17.77 -7.44 11.93
C ASP A 404 18.22 -6.21 12.76
N SER A 405 17.29 -5.52 13.45
CA SER A 405 17.60 -4.32 14.22
C SER A 405 16.98 -4.28 15.61
N SER A 406 17.72 -3.69 16.56
CA SER A 406 17.26 -3.25 17.88
C SER A 406 17.33 -1.73 18.09
N GLU A 407 17.72 -0.99 17.07
CA GLU A 407 17.89 0.46 17.12
C GLU A 407 16.84 1.17 16.24
N ARG A 408 16.41 2.34 16.67
CA ARG A 408 15.57 3.25 15.87
C ARG A 408 16.42 3.98 14.83
N LEU A 409 15.80 4.37 13.73
CA LEU A 409 16.46 5.17 12.71
C LEU A 409 16.55 6.63 13.18
N ALA A 410 17.75 7.14 13.36
CA ALA A 410 17.95 8.50 13.86
C ALA A 410 17.38 9.54 12.88
N GLY A 411 16.58 10.46 13.38
CA GLY A 411 15.98 11.54 12.58
C GLY A 411 14.64 11.21 11.92
N LEU A 412 14.10 10.00 12.08
CA LEU A 412 12.77 9.63 11.58
C LEU A 412 11.62 9.81 12.60
#